data_f22bae46287a32956d3f813e360ca7fe
#
_entry.id   f22bae46287a32956d3f813e360ca7fe
#
_cell.length_a   1.000
_cell.length_b   1.000
_cell.length_c   1.000
_cell.angle_alpha   90.00
_cell.angle_beta   90.00
_cell.angle_gamma   90.00
#
_symmetry.space_group_name_H-M   'P 1'
#
loop_
_entity.id
_entity.type
_entity.pdbx_description
1 polymer ?
#
loop_
_entity_poly.entity_id
_entity_poly.type
_entity_poly.pdbx_seq_one_letter_code
_entity_poly.pdbx_strand_id
1 'polypeptide(L)'
;MKKTVTGGLAPALAAHIVARSVARSARMVGSAIAFAACALAGASHARAEGLLVPAYIYPSGSGATQWNTLATTAQSVPTTVILNPNSGPGTTQDPNYVAAVAKVHAAGGKVIGYVSTSYAKRALSTVVQDIHTYLALYQIDGFFIDEMTADSVTAHVQFYQSVYNYIKGLSPAYTVTGNPGTNVPEIYASLPVADQIVTFEDSARNYTKYAPLAWQANYPASRFAHIVYAASATQMQTFMRGASAKDAGSVYFTSKTLPNPYGALPSYWSQEVSAAAPAK
;
A
#
# COMPACT_ATOMS: atom_id res chain seq x y z
N MET A 1 -31.40 48.10 -43.28
CA MET A 1 -31.93 47.18 -44.31
C MET A 1 -32.15 45.85 -43.62
N LYS A 2 -33.34 45.55 -43.14
CA LYS A 2 -34.42 44.73 -43.71
C LYS A 2 -33.89 43.50 -44.48
N LYS A 3 -34.07 42.28 -43.94
CA LYS A 3 -35.19 41.41 -44.25
C LYS A 3 -35.26 40.18 -43.32
N THR A 4 -36.45 40.06 -42.76
CA THR A 4 -37.13 38.93 -42.12
C THR A 4 -37.64 37.93 -43.18
N VAL A 5 -37.72 36.63 -42.88
CA VAL A 5 -38.77 35.68 -43.35
C VAL A 5 -38.60 34.42 -42.47
N THR A 6 -39.42 34.11 -41.58
CA THR A 6 -40.75 33.51 -41.34
C THR A 6 -41.05 32.19 -42.05
N GLY A 7 -41.53 31.22 -41.28
CA GLY A 7 -42.49 30.14 -41.56
C GLY A 7 -41.88 28.77 -41.64
N GLY A 8 -42.49 27.72 -41.15
CA GLY A 8 -43.78 27.51 -40.53
C GLY A 8 -43.93 26.02 -40.10
N LEU A 9 -44.68 25.87 -39.08
CA LEU A 9 -45.69 24.83 -38.71
C LEU A 9 -45.55 23.36 -39.11
N ALA A 10 -45.81 22.58 -38.08
CA ALA A 10 -46.18 21.18 -37.92
C ALA A 10 -47.34 20.68 -38.84
N PRO A 11 -47.82 19.42 -38.83
CA PRO A 11 -48.38 18.80 -37.63
C PRO A 11 -48.21 17.25 -37.48
N ALA A 12 -48.73 16.80 -36.34
CA ALA A 12 -48.94 15.45 -35.84
C ALA A 12 -49.76 14.53 -36.73
N LEU A 13 -49.56 13.22 -36.60
CA LEU A 13 -50.61 12.24 -36.78
C LEU A 13 -50.48 11.10 -35.76
N ALA A 14 -51.56 10.98 -34.98
CA ALA A 14 -51.84 9.87 -34.08
C ALA A 14 -52.54 8.75 -34.86
N ALA A 15 -52.28 7.51 -34.47
CA ALA A 15 -53.17 6.39 -34.80
C ALA A 15 -53.18 5.36 -33.66
N HIS A 16 -54.36 5.21 -33.10
CA HIS A 16 -54.81 4.16 -32.17
C HIS A 16 -54.92 2.79 -32.90
N ILE A 17 -54.69 1.68 -32.18
CA ILE A 17 -55.44 0.41 -32.28
C ILE A 17 -55.22 -0.34 -30.93
N VAL A 18 -56.17 -0.33 -30.09
CA VAL A 18 -57.20 -1.24 -29.56
C VAL A 18 -56.78 -2.70 -29.26
N ALA A 19 -57.00 -3.01 -28.01
CA ALA A 19 -56.88 -4.24 -27.26
C ALA A 19 -57.49 -5.51 -27.88
N ARG A 20 -56.99 -6.67 -27.43
CA ARG A 20 -57.84 -7.82 -27.06
C ARG A 20 -57.13 -8.67 -26.00
N SER A 21 -57.79 -8.78 -24.87
CA SER A 21 -57.58 -9.70 -23.76
C SER A 21 -57.93 -11.14 -24.17
N VAL A 22 -57.09 -12.10 -23.71
CA VAL A 22 -57.56 -13.46 -23.44
C VAL A 22 -56.91 -13.94 -22.15
N ALA A 23 -57.73 -14.08 -21.11
CA ALA A 23 -57.41 -14.74 -19.89
C ALA A 23 -57.32 -16.26 -20.11
N ARG A 24 -56.25 -16.88 -19.62
CA ARG A 24 -56.26 -18.31 -19.27
C ARG A 24 -55.58 -18.48 -17.95
N SER A 25 -56.42 -18.82 -16.95
CA SER A 25 -56.01 -19.32 -15.65
C SER A 25 -55.30 -20.66 -15.79
N ALA A 26 -54.07 -20.73 -15.28
CA ALA A 26 -53.44 -21.98 -14.91
C ALA A 26 -52.90 -21.84 -13.50
N ARG A 27 -53.58 -22.51 -12.56
CA ARG A 27 -53.08 -22.74 -11.21
C ARG A 27 -51.84 -23.62 -11.34
N MET A 28 -50.68 -23.12 -10.91
CA MET A 28 -49.59 -23.98 -10.49
C MET A 28 -49.22 -23.64 -9.05
N VAL A 29 -49.47 -24.60 -8.18
CA VAL A 29 -48.93 -24.71 -6.85
C VAL A 29 -47.43 -24.93 -7.01
N GLY A 30 -46.65 -23.91 -6.77
CA GLY A 30 -45.21 -23.99 -6.75
C GLY A 30 -44.72 -23.74 -5.34
N SER A 31 -44.23 -24.79 -4.70
CA SER A 31 -43.56 -24.75 -3.40
C SER A 31 -42.42 -23.73 -3.42
N ALA A 32 -42.55 -22.70 -2.62
CA ALA A 32 -41.44 -21.80 -2.32
C ALA A 32 -40.45 -22.55 -1.41
N ILE A 33 -39.44 -23.16 -2.01
CA ILE A 33 -38.24 -23.59 -1.27
C ILE A 33 -37.42 -22.33 -1.05
N ALA A 34 -37.56 -21.75 0.12
CA ALA A 34 -36.63 -20.72 0.61
C ALA A 34 -35.27 -21.37 0.84
N PHE A 35 -34.36 -21.20 -0.10
CA PHE A 35 -32.92 -21.40 0.14
C PHE A 35 -32.45 -20.27 1.05
N ALA A 36 -32.54 -20.47 2.35
CA ALA A 36 -31.71 -19.74 3.30
C ALA A 36 -30.26 -20.23 3.11
N ALA A 37 -29.55 -19.64 2.17
CA ALA A 37 -28.11 -19.73 2.14
C ALA A 37 -27.59 -18.98 3.36
N CYS A 38 -27.45 -19.67 4.50
CA CYS A 38 -26.55 -19.25 5.55
C CYS A 38 -25.14 -19.21 4.96
N ALA A 39 -24.75 -18.05 4.46
CA ALA A 39 -23.36 -17.73 4.31
C ALA A 39 -22.75 -17.68 5.72
N LEU A 40 -22.32 -18.83 6.22
CA LEU A 40 -21.26 -18.90 7.21
C LEU A 40 -19.99 -18.38 6.51
N ALA A 41 -19.92 -17.06 6.36
CA ALA A 41 -18.64 -16.39 6.19
C ALA A 41 -17.90 -16.66 7.50
N GLY A 42 -17.16 -17.77 7.53
CA GLY A 42 -16.11 -17.95 8.51
C GLY A 42 -15.26 -16.69 8.40
N ALA A 43 -15.19 -15.91 9.47
CA ALA A 43 -14.24 -14.85 9.60
C ALA A 43 -12.85 -15.51 9.58
N SER A 44 -12.35 -15.80 8.38
CA SER A 44 -10.94 -16.04 8.20
C SER A 44 -10.32 -14.71 8.62
N HIS A 45 -9.63 -14.69 9.73
CA HIS A 45 -8.82 -13.56 10.13
C HIS A 45 -7.81 -13.41 9.01
N ALA A 46 -8.10 -12.49 8.08
CA ALA A 46 -7.22 -12.21 6.98
C ALA A 46 -5.87 -11.80 7.58
N ARG A 47 -4.82 -12.48 7.20
CA ARG A 47 -3.45 -12.15 7.60
C ARG A 47 -2.99 -10.95 6.78
N ALA A 48 -1.90 -10.31 7.17
CA ALA A 48 -1.23 -9.35 6.31
C ALA A 48 -0.92 -10.00 4.94
N GLU A 49 -1.19 -9.26 3.87
CA GLU A 49 -1.06 -9.75 2.49
C GLU A 49 0.38 -9.77 2.01
N GLY A 50 1.31 -9.09 2.73
CA GLY A 50 2.71 -8.99 2.36
C GLY A 50 3.62 -8.41 3.43
N LEU A 51 4.90 -8.35 3.09
CA LEU A 51 5.95 -7.77 3.93
C LEU A 51 6.46 -6.46 3.31
N LEU A 52 6.57 -5.40 4.14
CA LEU A 52 7.21 -4.14 3.80
C LEU A 52 8.46 -3.99 4.67
N VAL A 53 9.63 -4.30 4.14
CA VAL A 53 10.85 -4.49 4.91
C VAL A 53 11.82 -3.33 4.76
N PRO A 54 12.04 -2.50 5.80
CA PRO A 54 13.14 -1.55 5.81
C PRO A 54 14.48 -2.32 5.87
N ALA A 55 15.21 -2.36 4.74
CA ALA A 55 16.49 -3.07 4.66
C ALA A 55 17.66 -2.06 4.69
N TYR A 56 17.86 -1.41 5.84
CA TYR A 56 18.99 -0.48 6.05
C TYR A 56 20.27 -1.27 6.34
N ILE A 57 20.50 -2.28 5.52
CA ILE A 57 21.52 -3.31 5.62
C ILE A 57 22.45 -3.18 4.43
N TYR A 58 23.72 -2.85 4.66
CA TYR A 58 24.68 -2.81 3.56
C TYR A 58 24.92 -4.23 3.00
N PRO A 59 24.75 -4.46 1.66
CA PRO A 59 24.72 -5.80 1.08
C PRO A 59 26.12 -6.40 0.82
N SER A 60 26.97 -6.43 1.85
CA SER A 60 28.24 -7.15 1.81
C SER A 60 28.43 -8.00 3.07
N GLY A 61 29.28 -9.01 3.02
CA GLY A 61 29.51 -9.94 4.15
C GLY A 61 28.19 -10.54 4.67
N SER A 62 27.91 -10.39 5.95
CA SER A 62 26.66 -10.87 6.56
C SER A 62 25.42 -10.17 6.02
N GLY A 63 25.55 -8.92 5.56
CA GLY A 63 24.44 -8.19 4.92
C GLY A 63 24.06 -8.79 3.57
N ALA A 64 25.01 -9.26 2.78
CA ALA A 64 24.72 -9.97 1.52
C ALA A 64 23.89 -11.24 1.78
N THR A 65 24.16 -11.96 2.87
CA THR A 65 23.36 -13.12 3.28
C THR A 65 21.92 -12.71 3.62
N GLN A 66 21.73 -11.59 4.29
CA GLN A 66 20.40 -11.09 4.63
C GLN A 66 19.61 -10.64 3.39
N TRP A 67 20.25 -9.99 2.43
CA TRP A 67 19.63 -9.68 1.14
C TRP A 67 19.26 -10.94 0.34
N ASN A 68 20.09 -11.99 0.37
CA ASN A 68 19.73 -13.30 -0.19
C ASN A 68 18.51 -13.91 0.52
N THR A 69 18.41 -13.74 1.83
CA THR A 69 17.24 -14.18 2.62
C THR A 69 15.97 -13.42 2.20
N LEU A 70 16.06 -12.10 1.98
CA LEU A 70 14.93 -11.30 1.46
C LEU A 70 14.49 -11.79 0.06
N ALA A 71 15.44 -12.05 -0.83
CA ALA A 71 15.14 -12.62 -2.14
C ALA A 71 14.43 -13.99 -2.01
N THR A 72 14.93 -14.88 -1.14
CA THR A 72 14.27 -16.18 -0.91
C THR A 72 12.86 -16.01 -0.35
N THR A 73 12.65 -15.03 0.55
CA THR A 73 11.33 -14.72 1.10
C THR A 73 10.35 -14.31 0.01
N ALA A 74 10.79 -13.48 -0.94
CA ALA A 74 9.97 -12.98 -2.04
C ALA A 74 9.41 -14.09 -2.96
N GLN A 75 10.01 -15.27 -2.96
CA GLN A 75 9.49 -16.43 -3.70
C GLN A 75 8.20 -17.02 -3.10
N SER A 76 7.91 -16.74 -1.84
CA SER A 76 6.79 -17.35 -1.11
C SER A 76 5.81 -16.36 -0.49
N VAL A 77 6.26 -15.12 -0.25
CA VAL A 77 5.46 -14.06 0.35
C VAL A 77 5.65 -12.78 -0.46
N PRO A 78 4.58 -12.06 -0.84
CA PRO A 78 4.70 -10.74 -1.46
C PRO A 78 5.60 -9.86 -0.59
N THR A 79 6.73 -9.43 -1.13
CA THR A 79 7.76 -8.72 -0.35
C THR A 79 8.18 -7.46 -1.08
N THR A 80 8.07 -6.33 -0.40
CA THR A 80 8.61 -5.04 -0.82
C THR A 80 9.75 -4.65 0.11
N VAL A 81 10.91 -4.41 -0.44
CA VAL A 81 12.13 -4.04 0.29
C VAL A 81 12.36 -2.54 0.13
N ILE A 82 12.58 -1.83 1.23
CA ILE A 82 12.93 -0.42 1.22
C ILE A 82 14.45 -0.30 1.17
N LEU A 83 14.96 0.21 0.06
CA LEU A 83 16.37 0.45 -0.21
C LEU A 83 16.77 1.84 0.33
N ASN A 84 17.75 1.87 1.24
CA ASN A 84 18.25 3.11 1.83
C ASN A 84 19.78 3.10 1.92
N PRO A 85 20.51 3.39 0.82
CA PRO A 85 21.96 3.33 0.80
C PRO A 85 22.65 4.33 1.73
N ASN A 86 22.12 5.55 1.85
CA ASN A 86 22.77 6.62 2.61
C ASN A 86 21.76 7.68 3.09
N SER A 87 20.74 7.27 3.87
CA SER A 87 19.59 8.12 4.20
C SER A 87 18.99 8.79 2.94
N GLY A 88 18.94 8.01 1.85
CA GLY A 88 18.63 8.42 0.49
C GLY A 88 19.42 7.59 -0.53
N PRO A 89 19.47 8.03 -1.80
CA PRO A 89 20.08 7.27 -2.91
C PRO A 89 21.59 7.11 -2.84
N GLY A 90 22.28 7.96 -2.05
CA GLY A 90 23.72 8.15 -2.17
C GLY A 90 24.10 9.02 -3.38
N THR A 91 25.40 9.09 -3.68
CA THR A 91 25.94 9.94 -4.77
C THR A 91 26.47 9.16 -5.95
N THR A 92 26.75 7.87 -5.76
CA THR A 92 27.34 6.98 -6.77
C THR A 92 26.65 5.61 -6.72
N GLN A 93 26.61 4.93 -7.86
CA GLN A 93 26.11 3.57 -7.92
C GLN A 93 27.02 2.63 -7.12
N ASP A 94 26.43 1.86 -6.23
CA ASP A 94 27.12 0.82 -5.48
C ASP A 94 26.78 -0.57 -6.07
N PRO A 95 27.78 -1.32 -6.58
CA PRO A 95 27.56 -2.60 -7.23
C PRO A 95 26.97 -3.66 -6.28
N ASN A 96 27.20 -3.55 -4.97
CA ASN A 96 26.60 -4.50 -4.01
C ASN A 96 25.09 -4.29 -3.92
N TYR A 97 24.62 -3.04 -3.87
CA TYR A 97 23.18 -2.76 -3.91
C TYR A 97 22.57 -3.13 -5.27
N VAL A 98 23.25 -2.88 -6.38
CA VAL A 98 22.78 -3.32 -7.72
C VAL A 98 22.57 -4.82 -7.75
N ALA A 99 23.53 -5.60 -7.27
CA ALA A 99 23.44 -7.06 -7.22
C ALA A 99 22.32 -7.55 -6.26
N ALA A 100 22.16 -6.87 -5.12
CA ALA A 100 21.12 -7.22 -4.14
C ALA A 100 19.70 -6.94 -4.69
N VAL A 101 19.50 -5.79 -5.32
CA VAL A 101 18.24 -5.41 -5.99
C VAL A 101 17.89 -6.42 -7.09
N ALA A 102 18.85 -6.75 -7.96
CA ALA A 102 18.64 -7.73 -9.03
C ALA A 102 18.20 -9.11 -8.50
N LYS A 103 18.74 -9.56 -7.37
CA LYS A 103 18.33 -10.83 -6.74
C LYS A 103 16.90 -10.79 -6.21
N VAL A 104 16.49 -9.68 -5.59
CA VAL A 104 15.11 -9.50 -5.10
C VAL A 104 14.14 -9.52 -6.27
N HIS A 105 14.44 -8.81 -7.36
CA HIS A 105 13.63 -8.81 -8.58
C HIS A 105 13.54 -10.19 -9.23
N ALA A 106 14.67 -10.90 -9.36
CA ALA A 106 14.69 -12.25 -9.93
C ALA A 106 13.81 -13.24 -9.14
N ALA A 107 13.59 -12.97 -7.86
CA ALA A 107 12.73 -13.73 -6.98
C ALA A 107 11.26 -13.27 -6.94
N GLY A 108 10.89 -12.25 -7.71
CA GLY A 108 9.53 -11.68 -7.77
C GLY A 108 9.21 -10.65 -6.68
N GLY A 109 10.21 -10.23 -5.90
CA GLY A 109 10.06 -9.15 -4.93
C GLY A 109 10.15 -7.77 -5.58
N LYS A 110 9.74 -6.76 -4.83
CA LYS A 110 9.84 -5.35 -5.23
C LYS A 110 10.86 -4.61 -4.38
N VAL A 111 11.49 -3.59 -4.97
CA VAL A 111 12.41 -2.70 -4.27
C VAL A 111 11.99 -1.26 -4.47
N ILE A 112 11.81 -0.51 -3.39
CA ILE A 112 11.43 0.91 -3.43
C ILE A 112 12.49 1.76 -2.74
N GLY A 113 12.78 2.94 -3.31
CA GLY A 113 13.83 3.83 -2.81
C GLY A 113 13.35 4.73 -1.68
N TYR A 114 14.13 4.84 -0.61
CA TYR A 114 13.86 5.71 0.53
C TYR A 114 14.12 7.19 0.19
N VAL A 115 13.17 8.05 0.43
CA VAL A 115 13.29 9.50 0.26
C VAL A 115 12.68 10.23 1.46
N SER A 116 13.51 10.90 2.26
CA SER A 116 13.05 11.75 3.36
C SER A 116 12.39 13.03 2.83
N THR A 117 11.35 13.49 3.51
CA THR A 117 10.73 14.81 3.27
C THR A 117 10.93 15.79 4.42
N SER A 118 11.50 15.34 5.53
CA SER A 118 11.66 16.11 6.77
C SER A 118 10.37 16.83 7.16
N TYR A 119 9.26 16.12 7.14
CA TYR A 119 7.92 16.63 7.47
C TYR A 119 7.52 17.82 6.59
N ALA A 120 7.66 17.65 5.27
CA ALA A 120 7.41 18.66 4.22
C ALA A 120 8.30 19.93 4.34
N LYS A 121 9.41 19.86 5.09
CA LYS A 121 10.36 20.99 5.22
C LYS A 121 11.42 21.01 4.12
N ARG A 122 11.68 19.88 3.47
CA ARG A 122 12.58 19.83 2.32
C ARG A 122 11.92 20.49 1.10
N ALA A 123 12.70 21.22 0.32
CA ALA A 123 12.19 21.75 -0.94
C ALA A 123 11.77 20.60 -1.88
N LEU A 124 10.65 20.76 -2.58
CA LEU A 124 10.17 19.77 -3.55
C LEU A 124 11.23 19.41 -4.58
N SER A 125 11.99 20.39 -5.07
CA SER A 125 13.09 20.17 -6.02
C SER A 125 14.18 19.24 -5.48
N THR A 126 14.47 19.29 -4.18
CA THR A 126 15.45 18.40 -3.54
C THR A 126 14.94 16.98 -3.42
N VAL A 127 13.63 16.82 -3.09
CA VAL A 127 12.99 15.51 -3.07
C VAL A 127 12.94 14.89 -4.47
N VAL A 128 12.61 15.69 -5.48
CA VAL A 128 12.65 15.29 -6.90
C VAL A 128 14.08 14.89 -7.33
N GLN A 129 15.09 15.58 -6.86
CA GLN A 129 16.48 15.21 -7.16
C GLN A 129 16.86 13.84 -6.61
N ASP A 130 16.43 13.49 -5.37
CA ASP A 130 16.66 12.15 -4.82
C ASP A 130 15.95 11.07 -5.66
N ILE A 131 14.72 11.34 -6.10
CA ILE A 131 13.95 10.45 -6.99
C ILE A 131 14.75 10.18 -8.28
N HIS A 132 15.24 11.21 -8.93
CA HIS A 132 16.07 11.07 -10.14
C HIS A 132 17.36 10.30 -9.87
N THR A 133 18.00 10.56 -8.74
CA THR A 133 19.24 9.89 -8.38
C THR A 133 19.01 8.39 -8.18
N TYR A 134 17.92 8.00 -7.51
CA TYR A 134 17.54 6.57 -7.44
C TYR A 134 17.39 5.94 -8.81
N LEU A 135 16.64 6.59 -9.71
CA LEU A 135 16.40 6.07 -11.06
C LEU A 135 17.67 5.97 -11.92
N ALA A 136 18.63 6.86 -11.68
CA ALA A 136 19.91 6.82 -12.35
C ALA A 136 20.86 5.72 -11.81
N LEU A 137 20.74 5.40 -10.51
CA LEU A 137 21.67 4.49 -9.84
C LEU A 137 21.16 3.07 -9.72
N TYR A 138 19.84 2.87 -9.56
CA TYR A 138 19.25 1.58 -9.22
C TYR A 138 17.95 1.30 -10.01
N GLN A 139 17.70 0.03 -10.26
CA GLN A 139 16.38 -0.42 -10.73
C GLN A 139 15.45 -0.52 -9.52
N ILE A 140 14.44 0.32 -9.46
CA ILE A 140 13.46 0.33 -8.35
C ILE A 140 12.03 0.33 -8.89
N ASP A 141 11.09 -0.15 -8.08
CA ASP A 141 9.67 -0.29 -8.42
C ASP A 141 8.81 0.85 -7.85
N GLY A 142 9.42 1.81 -7.21
CA GLY A 142 8.72 2.93 -6.58
C GLY A 142 9.53 3.58 -5.48
N PHE A 143 8.83 4.29 -4.57
CA PHE A 143 9.47 5.12 -3.56
C PHE A 143 8.78 4.98 -2.20
N PHE A 144 9.61 4.97 -1.17
CA PHE A 144 9.20 5.12 0.22
C PHE A 144 9.43 6.57 0.64
N ILE A 145 8.34 7.32 0.75
CA ILE A 145 8.35 8.74 1.12
C ILE A 145 8.27 8.84 2.63
N ASP A 146 9.42 9.07 3.25
CA ASP A 146 9.58 9.06 4.70
C ASP A 146 9.44 10.43 5.34
N GLU A 147 9.29 10.42 6.67
CA GLU A 147 9.11 11.62 7.49
C GLU A 147 7.94 12.49 6.97
N MET A 148 6.80 11.88 6.71
CA MET A 148 5.59 12.62 6.32
C MET A 148 4.94 13.27 7.54
N THR A 149 4.28 14.42 7.30
CA THR A 149 3.38 15.01 8.31
C THR A 149 2.14 14.13 8.49
N ALA A 150 1.48 14.29 9.65
CA ALA A 150 0.23 13.59 9.98
C ALA A 150 -0.90 14.58 10.33
N ASP A 151 -0.82 15.79 9.80
CA ASP A 151 -1.76 16.90 10.06
C ASP A 151 -2.69 17.15 8.85
N SER A 152 -3.64 18.08 9.02
CA SER A 152 -4.58 18.50 7.99
C SER A 152 -4.18 19.82 7.30
N VAL A 153 -2.92 20.24 7.40
CA VAL A 153 -2.44 21.47 6.79
C VAL A 153 -2.44 21.33 5.27
N THR A 154 -3.22 22.14 4.59
CA THR A 154 -3.41 22.06 3.14
C THR A 154 -2.09 22.10 2.37
N ALA A 155 -1.15 22.95 2.78
CA ALA A 155 0.15 23.06 2.12
C ALA A 155 0.97 21.76 2.21
N HIS A 156 0.89 21.03 3.34
CA HIS A 156 1.55 19.76 3.51
C HIS A 156 0.92 18.67 2.61
N VAL A 157 -0.40 18.58 2.59
CA VAL A 157 -1.11 17.63 1.71
C VAL A 157 -0.78 17.90 0.23
N GLN A 158 -0.79 19.18 -0.20
CA GLN A 158 -0.44 19.59 -1.56
C GLN A 158 1.02 19.27 -1.91
N PHE A 159 1.93 19.37 -0.95
CA PHE A 159 3.32 18.95 -1.13
C PHE A 159 3.41 17.45 -1.48
N TYR A 160 2.75 16.57 -0.69
CA TYR A 160 2.76 15.14 -0.97
C TYR A 160 1.99 14.77 -2.24
N GLN A 161 0.92 15.47 -2.57
CA GLN A 161 0.26 15.32 -3.87
C GLN A 161 1.21 15.66 -5.03
N SER A 162 2.02 16.71 -4.87
CA SER A 162 3.01 17.09 -5.88
C SER A 162 4.09 16.01 -6.06
N VAL A 163 4.58 15.42 -4.96
CA VAL A 163 5.53 14.30 -4.99
C VAL A 163 4.90 13.07 -5.65
N TYR A 164 3.68 12.70 -5.24
CA TYR A 164 2.94 11.57 -5.79
C TYR A 164 2.73 11.71 -7.30
N ASN A 165 2.16 12.85 -7.73
CA ASN A 165 1.87 13.11 -9.13
C ASN A 165 3.15 13.14 -9.98
N TYR A 166 4.24 13.65 -9.41
CA TYR A 166 5.54 13.62 -10.08
C TYR A 166 6.02 12.19 -10.32
N ILE A 167 6.01 11.33 -9.29
CA ILE A 167 6.41 9.92 -9.40
C ILE A 167 5.52 9.18 -10.40
N LYS A 168 4.20 9.35 -10.31
CA LYS A 168 3.24 8.72 -11.24
C LYS A 168 3.36 9.24 -12.67
N GLY A 169 3.79 10.48 -12.85
CA GLY A 169 4.11 11.06 -14.15
C GLY A 169 5.36 10.44 -14.80
N LEU A 170 6.34 9.98 -14.01
CA LEU A 170 7.50 9.24 -14.50
C LEU A 170 7.11 7.82 -14.94
N SER A 171 6.31 7.14 -14.15
CA SER A 171 5.70 5.85 -14.49
C SER A 171 4.47 5.58 -13.61
N PRO A 172 3.30 5.29 -14.18
CA PRO A 172 2.13 4.89 -13.41
C PRO A 172 2.33 3.57 -12.64
N ALA A 173 3.33 2.76 -13.04
CA ALA A 173 3.67 1.49 -12.38
C ALA A 173 4.47 1.68 -11.08
N TYR A 174 5.11 2.84 -10.85
CA TYR A 174 5.82 3.09 -9.61
C TYR A 174 4.88 3.16 -8.42
N THR A 175 5.17 2.38 -7.39
CA THR A 175 4.45 2.41 -6.12
C THR A 175 4.95 3.57 -5.26
N VAL A 176 4.04 4.31 -4.65
CA VAL A 176 4.35 5.34 -3.66
C VAL A 176 3.85 4.88 -2.30
N THR A 177 4.77 4.54 -1.40
CA THR A 177 4.47 4.23 -0.01
C THR A 177 4.83 5.45 0.84
N GLY A 178 3.85 6.07 1.48
CA GLY A 178 4.05 7.22 2.36
C GLY A 178 4.20 6.79 3.81
N ASN A 179 5.18 7.36 4.53
CA ASN A 179 5.42 7.04 5.92
C ASN A 179 5.25 8.25 6.87
N PRO A 180 4.05 8.50 7.39
CA PRO A 180 3.85 9.35 8.55
C PRO A 180 4.15 8.61 9.87
N GLY A 181 4.26 7.28 9.87
CA GLY A 181 4.51 6.43 11.04
C GLY A 181 3.41 6.42 12.08
N THR A 182 2.28 7.06 11.81
CA THR A 182 1.14 7.20 12.72
C THR A 182 -0.16 7.36 11.93
N ASN A 183 -1.30 7.27 12.63
CA ASN A 183 -2.60 7.59 12.04
C ASN A 183 -2.62 9.01 11.45
N VAL A 184 -3.21 9.13 10.28
CA VAL A 184 -3.36 10.40 9.54
C VAL A 184 -4.84 10.73 9.32
N PRO A 185 -5.21 11.99 9.01
CA PRO A 185 -6.53 12.33 8.52
C PRO A 185 -6.84 11.62 7.18
N GLU A 186 -8.12 11.29 6.94
CA GLU A 186 -8.57 10.58 5.73
C GLU A 186 -8.13 11.25 4.42
N ILE A 187 -7.86 12.54 4.44
CA ILE A 187 -7.40 13.31 3.26
C ILE A 187 -6.11 12.73 2.65
N TYR A 188 -5.28 12.01 3.43
CA TYR A 188 -4.08 11.33 2.92
C TYR A 188 -4.41 10.05 2.12
N ALA A 189 -5.59 9.48 2.32
CA ALA A 189 -6.04 8.28 1.59
C ALA A 189 -7.02 8.61 0.47
N SER A 190 -7.84 9.66 0.64
CA SER A 190 -8.86 10.07 -0.35
C SER A 190 -8.29 10.92 -1.50
N LEU A 191 -7.15 11.57 -1.29
CA LEU A 191 -6.43 12.30 -2.33
C LEU A 191 -5.23 11.49 -2.86
N PRO A 192 -4.69 11.83 -4.04
CA PRO A 192 -3.51 11.16 -4.61
C PRO A 192 -2.23 11.58 -3.87
N VAL A 193 -2.02 11.02 -2.68
CA VAL A 193 -0.87 11.29 -1.79
C VAL A 193 0.06 10.10 -1.72
N ALA A 194 -0.50 8.88 -1.65
CA ALA A 194 0.25 7.63 -1.64
C ALA A 194 -0.63 6.47 -2.12
N ASP A 195 -0.01 5.42 -2.67
CA ASP A 195 -0.69 4.15 -2.96
C ASP A 195 -0.85 3.33 -1.67
N GLN A 196 0.11 3.41 -0.75
CA GLN A 196 0.09 2.77 0.56
C GLN A 196 0.59 3.75 1.62
N ILE A 197 0.03 3.70 2.83
CA ILE A 197 0.37 4.58 3.96
C ILE A 197 0.81 3.72 5.14
N VAL A 198 1.99 4.01 5.71
CA VAL A 198 2.43 3.42 6.97
C VAL A 198 1.73 4.13 8.12
N THR A 199 0.64 3.56 8.59
CA THR A 199 -0.18 4.15 9.66
C THR A 199 0.31 3.81 11.07
N PHE A 200 1.35 2.99 11.14
CA PHE A 200 2.05 2.71 12.41
C PHE A 200 3.52 2.38 12.16
N GLU A 201 4.42 3.16 12.79
CA GLU A 201 5.83 2.82 12.94
C GLU A 201 6.29 3.18 14.35
N ASP A 202 6.30 2.21 15.26
CA ASP A 202 6.73 2.40 16.66
C ASP A 202 7.02 1.03 17.32
N SER A 203 7.32 1.06 18.61
CA SER A 203 7.61 -0.11 19.43
C SER A 203 6.42 -1.07 19.58
N ALA A 204 6.72 -2.34 19.80
CA ALA A 204 5.74 -3.37 20.11
C ALA A 204 4.84 -3.00 21.32
N ARG A 205 5.39 -2.25 22.30
CA ARG A 205 4.63 -1.75 23.45
C ARG A 205 3.50 -0.81 23.01
N ASN A 206 3.77 0.08 22.08
CA ASN A 206 2.78 1.03 21.58
C ASN A 206 1.83 0.35 20.59
N TYR A 207 2.29 -0.65 19.84
CA TYR A 207 1.45 -1.40 18.91
C TYR A 207 0.29 -2.15 19.60
N THR A 208 0.48 -2.59 20.85
CA THR A 208 -0.61 -3.20 21.65
C THR A 208 -1.79 -2.25 21.88
N LYS A 209 -1.53 -0.94 21.87
CA LYS A 209 -2.54 0.12 22.11
C LYS A 209 -3.05 0.76 20.82
N TYR A 210 -2.40 0.47 19.68
CA TYR A 210 -2.79 1.05 18.40
C TYR A 210 -4.17 0.57 18.00
N ALA A 211 -5.00 1.51 17.56
CA ALA A 211 -6.27 1.27 16.90
C ALA A 211 -6.33 2.08 15.61
N PRO A 212 -6.78 1.49 14.49
CA PRO A 212 -7.02 2.24 13.27
C PRO A 212 -8.14 3.27 13.48
N LEU A 213 -8.11 4.35 12.70
CA LEU A 213 -9.21 5.31 12.67
C LEU A 213 -10.41 4.72 11.89
N ALA A 214 -11.63 5.05 12.29
CA ALA A 214 -12.84 4.47 11.73
C ALA A 214 -12.94 4.58 10.20
N TRP A 215 -12.39 5.64 9.60
CA TRP A 215 -12.40 5.84 8.16
C TRP A 215 -11.53 4.82 7.39
N GLN A 216 -10.52 4.22 8.05
CA GLN A 216 -9.62 3.25 7.39
C GLN A 216 -10.39 2.02 6.91
N ALA A 217 -11.45 1.63 7.60
CA ALA A 217 -12.33 0.53 7.20
C ALA A 217 -13.06 0.75 5.85
N ASN A 218 -13.08 1.99 5.33
CA ASN A 218 -13.63 2.29 4.01
C ASN A 218 -12.66 1.96 2.86
N TYR A 219 -11.42 1.57 3.17
CA TYR A 219 -10.36 1.29 2.20
C TYR A 219 -9.86 -0.15 2.35
N PRO A 220 -9.37 -0.78 1.28
CA PRO A 220 -8.77 -2.10 1.41
C PRO A 220 -7.52 -2.07 2.30
N ALA A 221 -7.29 -3.13 3.07
CA ALA A 221 -6.15 -3.23 3.99
C ALA A 221 -4.79 -3.03 3.27
N SER A 222 -4.70 -3.41 1.99
CA SER A 222 -3.51 -3.17 1.15
C SER A 222 -3.09 -1.69 1.05
N ARG A 223 -3.99 -0.76 1.39
CA ARG A 223 -3.67 0.67 1.47
C ARG A 223 -2.86 1.05 2.71
N PHE A 224 -2.70 0.15 3.68
CA PHE A 224 -2.04 0.45 4.95
C PHE A 224 -0.94 -0.55 5.25
N ALA A 225 0.12 -0.05 5.92
CA ALA A 225 1.23 -0.86 6.38
C ALA A 225 1.62 -0.51 7.81
N HIS A 226 2.18 -1.49 8.53
CA HIS A 226 2.69 -1.31 9.88
C HIS A 226 4.12 -1.82 10.00
N ILE A 227 4.97 -1.02 10.64
CA ILE A 227 6.36 -1.34 10.94
C ILE A 227 6.52 -1.31 12.46
N VAL A 228 6.94 -2.42 13.07
CA VAL A 228 6.97 -2.55 14.54
C VAL A 228 8.32 -3.03 15.00
N TYR A 229 9.01 -2.21 15.80
CA TYR A 229 10.29 -2.58 16.40
C TYR A 229 10.15 -3.03 17.86
N ALA A 230 11.23 -3.58 18.43
CA ALA A 230 11.27 -4.13 19.78
C ALA A 230 10.19 -5.21 20.05
N ALA A 231 9.81 -5.99 19.01
CA ALA A 231 8.85 -7.07 19.13
C ALA A 231 9.56 -8.42 19.40
N SER A 232 9.18 -9.13 20.44
CA SER A 232 9.60 -10.52 20.62
C SER A 232 8.96 -11.44 19.58
N ALA A 233 9.50 -12.65 19.42
CA ALA A 233 8.93 -13.66 18.51
C ALA A 233 7.44 -13.97 18.83
N THR A 234 7.09 -14.08 20.11
CA THR A 234 5.72 -14.31 20.55
C THR A 234 4.80 -13.13 20.21
N GLN A 235 5.28 -11.90 20.42
CA GLN A 235 4.54 -10.69 20.04
C GLN A 235 4.35 -10.62 18.53
N MET A 236 5.40 -10.88 17.74
CA MET A 236 5.32 -10.92 16.27
C MET A 236 4.23 -11.88 15.82
N GLN A 237 4.19 -13.12 16.33
CA GLN A 237 3.15 -14.09 15.98
C GLN A 237 1.74 -13.61 16.34
N THR A 238 1.58 -12.95 17.49
CA THR A 238 0.30 -12.39 17.94
C THR A 238 -0.12 -11.22 17.05
N PHE A 239 0.80 -10.33 16.74
CA PHE A 239 0.55 -9.16 15.91
C PHE A 239 0.25 -9.53 14.46
N MET A 240 0.96 -10.52 13.90
CA MET A 240 0.71 -11.02 12.56
C MET A 240 -0.73 -11.56 12.41
N ARG A 241 -1.22 -12.31 13.40
CA ARG A 241 -2.61 -12.80 13.40
C ARG A 241 -3.65 -11.70 13.54
N GLY A 242 -3.30 -10.59 14.19
CA GLY A 242 -4.18 -9.45 14.41
C GLY A 242 -4.01 -8.30 13.41
N ALA A 243 -3.11 -8.43 12.43
CA ALA A 243 -2.72 -7.32 11.56
C ALA A 243 -3.91 -6.79 10.73
N SER A 244 -4.72 -7.67 10.15
CA SER A 244 -5.89 -7.26 9.36
C SER A 244 -6.99 -6.61 10.20
N ALA A 245 -7.16 -7.02 11.47
CA ALA A 245 -8.08 -6.36 12.39
C ALA A 245 -7.60 -4.94 12.79
N LYS A 246 -6.37 -4.61 12.41
CA LYS A 246 -5.77 -3.27 12.53
C LYS A 246 -5.60 -2.60 11.15
N ASP A 247 -6.30 -3.09 10.15
CA ASP A 247 -6.26 -2.60 8.75
C ASP A 247 -4.88 -2.65 8.08
N ALA A 248 -3.95 -3.50 8.55
CA ALA A 248 -2.63 -3.64 7.95
C ALA A 248 -2.61 -4.73 6.87
N GLY A 249 -2.44 -4.34 5.60
CA GLY A 249 -2.21 -5.25 4.47
C GLY A 249 -0.74 -5.64 4.31
N SER A 250 0.19 -4.79 4.74
CA SER A 250 1.62 -5.11 4.77
C SER A 250 2.21 -4.84 6.15
N VAL A 251 3.15 -5.68 6.58
CA VAL A 251 3.75 -5.55 7.91
C VAL A 251 5.25 -5.82 7.88
N TYR A 252 5.93 -5.32 8.90
CA TYR A 252 7.28 -5.76 9.30
C TYR A 252 7.39 -5.70 10.82
N PHE A 253 7.90 -6.77 11.42
CA PHE A 253 8.14 -6.87 12.84
C PHE A 253 9.61 -7.17 13.09
N THR A 254 10.26 -6.44 14.00
CA THR A 254 11.65 -6.73 14.37
C THR A 254 11.87 -6.71 15.89
N SER A 255 12.73 -7.61 16.35
CA SER A 255 13.21 -7.60 17.74
C SER A 255 14.27 -6.54 18.00
N LYS A 256 14.77 -5.90 16.95
CA LYS A 256 15.75 -4.84 17.06
C LYS A 256 15.14 -3.58 17.67
N THR A 257 15.98 -2.72 18.21
CA THR A 257 15.59 -1.51 18.93
C THR A 257 16.29 -0.28 18.35
N LEU A 258 15.83 0.90 18.72
CA LEU A 258 16.51 2.15 18.42
C LEU A 258 18.00 2.10 18.86
N PRO A 259 18.91 2.83 18.21
CA PRO A 259 18.65 3.89 17.21
C PRO A 259 18.41 3.39 15.78
N ASN A 260 18.77 2.18 15.40
CA ASN A 260 18.52 1.63 14.06
C ASN A 260 17.98 0.21 14.15
N PRO A 261 16.65 0.03 14.23
CA PRO A 261 16.05 -1.30 14.30
C PRO A 261 16.06 -2.06 12.95
N TYR A 262 16.50 -1.43 11.87
CA TYR A 262 16.43 -1.93 10.49
C TYR A 262 17.79 -2.33 9.92
N GLY A 263 18.84 -2.26 10.73
CA GLY A 263 20.21 -2.63 10.33
C GLY A 263 20.46 -4.14 10.22
N ALA A 264 19.49 -4.96 10.61
CA ALA A 264 19.55 -6.42 10.43
C ALA A 264 18.14 -7.02 10.55
N LEU A 265 17.90 -8.14 9.85
CA LEU A 265 16.68 -8.93 10.03
C LEU A 265 16.58 -9.48 11.46
N PRO A 266 15.37 -9.67 12.00
CA PRO A 266 15.19 -10.27 13.32
C PRO A 266 15.63 -11.75 13.32
N SER A 267 16.04 -12.25 14.48
CA SER A 267 16.45 -13.65 14.65
C SER A 267 15.32 -14.66 14.37
N TYR A 268 14.07 -14.22 14.45
CA TYR A 268 12.87 -15.02 14.16
C TYR A 268 12.34 -14.83 12.72
N TRP A 269 13.14 -14.32 11.80
CA TRP A 269 12.70 -13.98 10.43
C TRP A 269 11.96 -15.14 9.73
N SER A 270 12.46 -16.37 9.84
CA SER A 270 11.79 -17.54 9.26
C SER A 270 10.38 -17.78 9.81
N GLN A 271 10.16 -17.48 11.08
CA GLN A 271 8.84 -17.58 11.71
C GLN A 271 7.90 -16.47 11.19
N GLU A 272 8.41 -15.25 10.98
CA GLU A 272 7.66 -14.14 10.42
C GLU A 272 7.22 -14.45 8.98
N VAL A 273 8.14 -14.94 8.15
CA VAL A 273 7.83 -15.39 6.78
C VAL A 273 6.76 -16.49 6.79
N SER A 274 6.90 -17.50 7.65
CA SER A 274 5.90 -18.58 7.76
C SER A 274 4.54 -18.08 8.21
N ALA A 275 4.51 -17.06 9.07
CA ALA A 275 3.27 -16.45 9.55
C ALA A 275 2.62 -15.54 8.49
N ALA A 276 3.38 -14.92 7.60
CA ALA A 276 2.90 -14.10 6.50
C ALA A 276 2.50 -14.91 5.26
N ALA A 277 3.03 -16.14 5.10
CA ALA A 277 2.73 -16.97 3.93
C ALA A 277 1.24 -17.28 3.82
N PRO A 278 0.67 -17.30 2.58
CA PRO A 278 -0.73 -17.71 2.38
C PRO A 278 -1.02 -19.07 3.01
N ALA A 279 -2.24 -19.24 3.54
CA ALA A 279 -2.66 -20.56 3.98
C ALA A 279 -2.69 -21.50 2.77
N LYS A 280 -2.03 -22.65 2.90
CA LYS A 280 -2.04 -23.71 1.86
C LYS A 280 -3.42 -24.36 1.77
#